data_a61bd2ba89294ad026a3adeee997c99f
#
_entry.id   a61bd2ba89294ad026a3adeee997c99f
#
_cell.length_a   1.000
_cell.length_b   1.000
_cell.length_c   1.000
_cell.angle_alpha   90.00
_cell.angle_beta   90.00
_cell.angle_gamma   90.00
#
_symmetry.space_group_name_H-M   'P 1'
#
loop_
_entity.id
_entity.type
_entity.pdbx_description
1 polymer ?
#
loop_
_entity_poly.entity_id
_entity_poly.type
_entity_poly.pdbx_seq_one_letter_code
_entity_poly.pdbx_strand_id
1 'polypeptide(L)'
;MTIRQKLYFLGVIAILGIVTLLGTSSHFANQSNELNHAVKLVGDLEIRLLNLRRNEKDFLLRSNVKYLDKFDSNVDKFLSTEKELAQILNRYDLPSSQRFKQDLLAYQKGFQALVSASQKYGLDKESGILARYENLLLEAKKSADHQQILSLIQFDNAVKMGEFDSSKLSDLYVPELLESAKQLAAQKQVIGVAYNKGLLGETRALSHAVEEQFEAFSSSIDSAATQRD
;
A
#
# COMPACT_ATOMS: atom_id res chain seq x y z
N MET A 1 -2.65 73.80 16.17
CA MET A 1 -2.58 72.60 16.98
C MET A 1 -1.80 72.84 18.24
N THR A 2 -2.44 72.71 19.41
CA THR A 2 -1.79 72.90 20.70
C THR A 2 -0.84 71.75 21.02
N ILE A 3 0.17 71.97 21.87
CA ILE A 3 1.16 70.98 22.28
C ILE A 3 0.46 69.71 22.83
N ARG A 4 -0.64 69.88 23.57
CA ARG A 4 -1.48 68.75 24.07
C ARG A 4 -2.06 67.89 22.94
N GLN A 5 -2.57 68.48 21.85
CA GLN A 5 -3.13 67.76 20.71
C GLN A 5 -2.05 66.97 19.96
N LYS A 6 -0.84 67.51 19.84
CA LYS A 6 0.29 66.78 19.23
C LYS A 6 0.70 65.56 20.09
N LEU A 7 0.67 65.70 21.43
CA LEU A 7 1.02 64.61 22.34
C LEU A 7 -0.02 63.45 22.30
N TYR A 8 -1.33 63.79 22.26
CA TYR A 8 -2.40 62.81 22.09
C TYR A 8 -2.32 62.09 20.75
N PHE A 9 -2.03 62.81 19.70
CA PHE A 9 -1.91 62.23 18.34
C PHE A 9 -0.72 61.27 18.24
N LEU A 10 0.42 61.62 18.86
CA LEU A 10 1.59 60.74 18.97
C LEU A 10 1.29 59.48 19.77
N GLY A 11 0.55 59.60 20.90
CA GLY A 11 0.11 58.47 21.72
C GLY A 11 -0.82 57.52 20.94
N VAL A 12 -1.77 58.04 20.21
CA VAL A 12 -2.69 57.24 19.34
C VAL A 12 -1.92 56.49 18.25
N ILE A 13 -0.96 57.12 17.58
CA ILE A 13 -0.11 56.46 16.57
C ILE A 13 0.72 55.35 17.21
N ALA A 14 1.30 55.56 18.39
CA ALA A 14 2.08 54.56 19.09
C ALA A 14 1.23 53.34 19.48
N ILE A 15 0.02 53.56 19.99
CA ILE A 15 -0.92 52.46 20.34
C ILE A 15 -1.35 51.71 19.09
N LEU A 16 -1.69 52.39 17.97
CA LEU A 16 -2.02 51.76 16.71
C LEU A 16 -0.84 50.92 16.18
N GLY A 17 0.40 51.45 16.29
CA GLY A 17 1.59 50.68 15.90
C GLY A 17 1.79 49.41 16.71
N ILE A 18 1.59 49.48 18.04
CA ILE A 18 1.69 48.30 18.94
C ILE A 18 0.59 47.29 18.60
N VAL A 19 -0.65 47.71 18.40
CA VAL A 19 -1.78 46.81 18.05
C VAL A 19 -1.58 46.12 16.71
N THR A 20 -1.08 46.84 15.70
CA THR A 20 -0.73 46.24 14.40
C THR A 20 0.42 45.27 14.52
N LEU A 21 1.47 45.58 15.29
CA LEU A 21 2.61 44.67 15.53
C LEU A 21 2.19 43.39 16.25
N LEU A 22 1.36 43.50 17.28
CA LEU A 22 0.83 42.33 18.01
C LEU A 22 -0.10 41.51 17.15
N GLY A 23 -0.95 42.14 16.35
CA GLY A 23 -1.85 41.45 15.41
C GLY A 23 -1.10 40.68 14.33
N THR A 24 -0.10 41.28 13.71
CA THR A 24 0.75 40.60 12.71
C THR A 24 1.58 39.49 13.34
N SER A 25 2.21 39.69 14.48
CA SER A 25 2.99 38.68 15.19
C SER A 25 2.16 37.45 15.56
N SER A 26 0.94 37.65 16.08
CA SER A 26 0.05 36.51 16.41
C SER A 26 -0.42 35.75 15.15
N HIS A 27 -0.64 36.47 14.04
CA HIS A 27 -1.02 35.85 12.77
C HIS A 27 0.11 34.96 12.24
N PHE A 28 1.35 35.45 12.22
CA PHE A 28 2.52 34.68 11.78
C PHE A 28 2.81 33.49 12.71
N ALA A 29 2.69 33.65 14.02
CA ALA A 29 2.88 32.57 14.97
C ALA A 29 1.87 31.41 14.76
N ASN A 30 0.60 31.74 14.51
CA ASN A 30 -0.43 30.72 14.22
C ASN A 30 -0.16 30.02 12.88
N GLN A 31 0.24 30.76 11.84
CA GLN A 31 0.59 30.18 10.55
C GLN A 31 1.79 29.22 10.65
N SER A 32 2.85 29.63 11.35
CA SER A 32 4.03 28.77 11.58
C SER A 32 3.65 27.49 12.34
N ASN A 33 2.80 27.59 13.37
CA ASN A 33 2.33 26.42 14.11
C ASN A 33 1.52 25.44 13.25
N GLU A 34 0.64 25.95 12.37
CA GLU A 34 -0.13 25.08 11.46
C GLU A 34 0.77 24.42 10.38
N LEU A 35 1.77 25.12 9.88
CA LEU A 35 2.74 24.54 8.94
C LEU A 35 3.61 23.48 9.61
N ASN A 36 4.08 23.73 10.83
CA ASN A 36 4.81 22.73 11.61
C ASN A 36 3.94 21.49 11.91
N HIS A 37 2.64 21.70 12.12
CA HIS A 37 1.69 20.58 12.25
C HIS A 37 1.54 19.81 10.94
N ALA A 38 1.48 20.47 9.79
CA ALA A 38 1.45 19.83 8.48
C ALA A 38 2.70 18.94 8.26
N VAL A 39 3.90 19.44 8.54
CA VAL A 39 5.14 18.67 8.46
C VAL A 39 5.09 17.43 9.36
N LYS A 40 4.57 17.55 10.58
CA LYS A 40 4.38 16.41 11.47
C LYS A 40 3.41 15.38 10.91
N LEU A 41 2.27 15.83 10.31
CA LEU A 41 1.31 14.93 9.67
C LEU A 41 1.93 14.19 8.48
N VAL A 42 2.82 14.85 7.70
CA VAL A 42 3.59 14.19 6.63
C VAL A 42 4.46 13.07 7.19
N GLY A 43 5.20 13.31 8.28
CA GLY A 43 5.98 12.27 8.96
C GLY A 43 5.12 11.11 9.48
N ASP A 44 3.94 11.40 10.02
CA ASP A 44 2.99 10.36 10.44
C ASP A 44 2.48 9.52 9.25
N LEU A 45 2.25 10.14 8.09
CA LEU A 45 1.87 9.44 6.86
C LEU A 45 2.98 8.53 6.35
N GLU A 46 4.24 8.95 6.41
CA GLU A 46 5.41 8.14 6.05
C GLU A 46 5.48 6.86 6.88
N ILE A 47 5.38 6.98 8.20
CA ILE A 47 5.36 5.84 9.13
C ILE A 47 4.22 4.87 8.78
N ARG A 48 3.04 5.39 8.42
CA ARG A 48 1.89 4.56 8.02
C ARG A 48 2.14 3.85 6.69
N LEU A 49 2.75 4.50 5.71
CA LEU A 49 3.13 3.90 4.44
C LEU A 49 4.11 2.73 4.64
N LEU A 50 5.12 2.91 5.48
CA LEU A 50 6.05 1.85 5.86
C LEU A 50 5.34 0.65 6.53
N ASN A 51 4.33 0.91 7.37
CA ASN A 51 3.52 -0.13 7.98
C ASN A 51 2.65 -0.89 6.96
N LEU A 52 2.12 -0.23 5.92
CA LEU A 52 1.42 -0.90 4.83
C LEU A 52 2.33 -1.90 4.11
N ARG A 53 3.52 -1.46 3.72
CA ARG A 53 4.53 -2.34 3.09
C ARG A 53 4.95 -3.51 3.98
N ARG A 54 5.08 -3.26 5.28
CA ARG A 54 5.37 -4.32 6.24
C ARG A 54 4.26 -5.36 6.27
N ASN A 55 2.99 -4.94 6.28
CA ASN A 55 1.85 -5.87 6.28
C ASN A 55 1.78 -6.69 4.98
N GLU A 56 2.04 -6.07 3.81
CA GLU A 56 2.18 -6.79 2.54
C GLU A 56 3.26 -7.86 2.61
N LYS A 57 4.47 -7.49 3.03
CA LYS A 57 5.60 -8.44 3.17
C LYS A 57 5.29 -9.57 4.16
N ASP A 58 4.69 -9.24 5.29
CA ASP A 58 4.29 -10.23 6.30
C ASP A 58 3.23 -11.20 5.74
N PHE A 59 2.28 -10.73 4.90
CA PHE A 59 1.35 -11.61 4.19
C PHE A 59 2.08 -12.54 3.24
N LEU A 60 2.95 -12.01 2.40
CA LEU A 60 3.71 -12.81 1.42
C LEU A 60 4.60 -13.87 2.07
N LEU A 61 5.13 -13.59 3.26
CA LEU A 61 5.99 -14.53 4.00
C LEU A 61 5.19 -15.58 4.79
N ARG A 62 4.00 -15.25 5.27
CA ARG A 62 3.27 -16.06 6.25
C ARG A 62 1.94 -16.59 5.74
N SER A 63 1.50 -16.16 4.57
CA SER A 63 0.22 -16.56 3.94
C SER A 63 -0.97 -16.44 4.89
N ASN A 64 -1.05 -15.38 5.71
CA ASN A 64 -2.07 -15.24 6.73
C ASN A 64 -2.92 -13.98 6.51
N VAL A 65 -4.22 -14.18 6.36
CA VAL A 65 -5.21 -13.13 6.04
C VAL A 65 -5.26 -12.00 7.07
N LYS A 66 -4.89 -12.24 8.33
CA LYS A 66 -4.83 -11.19 9.37
C LYS A 66 -3.98 -9.97 8.96
N TYR A 67 -3.05 -10.15 8.02
CA TYR A 67 -2.23 -9.03 7.53
C TYR A 67 -2.97 -8.15 6.54
N LEU A 68 -4.02 -8.67 5.86
CA LEU A 68 -4.95 -7.84 5.10
C LEU A 68 -5.75 -6.92 6.04
N ASP A 69 -6.31 -7.46 7.13
CA ASP A 69 -7.07 -6.65 8.10
C ASP A 69 -6.21 -5.54 8.70
N LYS A 70 -4.93 -5.85 9.00
CA LYS A 70 -3.97 -4.83 9.48
C LYS A 70 -3.63 -3.80 8.41
N PHE A 71 -3.49 -4.24 7.17
CA PHE A 71 -3.24 -3.36 6.04
C PHE A 71 -4.40 -2.38 5.86
N ASP A 72 -5.64 -2.88 5.77
CA ASP A 72 -6.84 -2.07 5.60
C ASP A 72 -7.02 -1.09 6.76
N SER A 73 -6.82 -1.53 8.02
CA SER A 73 -6.84 -0.64 9.18
C SER A 73 -5.77 0.48 9.11
N ASN A 74 -4.59 0.19 8.55
CA ASN A 74 -3.55 1.20 8.35
C ASN A 74 -3.89 2.16 7.21
N VAL A 75 -4.57 1.70 6.14
CA VAL A 75 -5.11 2.57 5.08
C VAL A 75 -6.13 3.54 5.67
N ASP A 76 -7.08 3.07 6.49
CA ASP A 76 -8.09 3.94 7.11
C ASP A 76 -7.45 5.03 7.97
N LYS A 77 -6.44 4.66 8.76
CA LYS A 77 -5.67 5.62 9.57
C LYS A 77 -4.89 6.61 8.71
N PHE A 78 -4.31 6.13 7.60
CA PHE A 78 -3.62 6.97 6.64
C PHE A 78 -4.58 8.02 6.04
N LEU A 79 -5.75 7.57 5.57
CA LEU A 79 -6.76 8.44 4.97
C LEU A 79 -7.32 9.47 5.97
N SER A 80 -7.44 9.09 7.24
CA SER A 80 -7.84 10.03 8.30
C SER A 80 -6.80 11.13 8.51
N THR A 81 -5.51 10.77 8.58
CA THR A 81 -4.40 11.72 8.72
C THR A 81 -4.26 12.60 7.47
N GLU A 82 -4.40 12.01 6.27
CA GLU A 82 -4.37 12.73 4.99
C GLU A 82 -5.49 13.78 4.89
N LYS A 83 -6.69 13.43 5.37
CA LYS A 83 -7.83 14.37 5.39
C LYS A 83 -7.55 15.61 6.25
N GLU A 84 -6.92 15.43 7.40
CA GLU A 84 -6.50 16.52 8.28
C GLU A 84 -5.44 17.39 7.59
N LEU A 85 -4.42 16.76 7.03
CA LEU A 85 -3.38 17.42 6.26
C LEU A 85 -3.95 18.22 5.09
N ALA A 86 -4.86 17.63 4.30
CA ALA A 86 -5.47 18.28 3.14
C ALA A 86 -6.21 19.59 3.51
N GLN A 87 -6.79 19.68 4.72
CA GLN A 87 -7.43 20.93 5.20
C GLN A 87 -6.41 22.05 5.40
N ILE A 88 -5.23 21.72 5.94
CA ILE A 88 -4.14 22.69 6.11
C ILE A 88 -3.59 23.11 4.75
N LEU A 89 -3.31 22.13 3.87
CA LEU A 89 -2.77 22.39 2.54
C LEU A 89 -3.67 23.35 1.74
N ASN A 90 -4.99 23.11 1.75
CA ASN A 90 -5.96 23.96 1.06
C ASN A 90 -6.04 25.36 1.66
N ARG A 91 -5.88 25.52 2.98
CA ARG A 91 -5.92 26.84 3.65
C ARG A 91 -4.74 27.70 3.26
N TYR A 92 -3.58 27.10 3.05
CA TYR A 92 -2.33 27.81 2.77
C TYR A 92 -1.89 27.75 1.30
N ASP A 93 -2.75 27.26 0.41
CA ASP A 93 -2.46 27.11 -1.03
C ASP A 93 -1.16 26.31 -1.27
N LEU A 94 -1.02 25.19 -0.55
CA LEU A 94 0.10 24.27 -0.63
C LEU A 94 -0.19 23.12 -1.62
N PRO A 95 0.83 22.38 -2.08
CA PRO A 95 0.65 21.25 -2.99
C PRO A 95 -0.36 20.23 -2.48
N SER A 96 -1.22 19.73 -3.37
CA SER A 96 -2.31 18.80 -3.00
C SER A 96 -1.81 17.38 -2.77
N SER A 97 -2.36 16.71 -1.74
CA SER A 97 -2.15 15.30 -1.41
C SER A 97 -2.93 14.33 -2.31
N GLN A 98 -3.79 14.81 -3.20
CA GLN A 98 -4.77 13.99 -3.91
C GLN A 98 -4.14 12.90 -4.79
N ARG A 99 -2.98 13.15 -5.39
CA ARG A 99 -2.33 12.20 -6.30
C ARG A 99 -1.85 10.96 -5.56
N PHE A 100 -1.05 11.11 -4.52
CA PHE A 100 -0.58 9.95 -3.76
C PHE A 100 -1.72 9.22 -3.03
N LYS A 101 -2.81 9.91 -2.67
CA LYS A 101 -4.03 9.29 -2.16
C LYS A 101 -4.69 8.35 -3.17
N GLN A 102 -4.76 8.76 -4.45
CA GLN A 102 -5.30 7.91 -5.52
C GLN A 102 -4.44 6.67 -5.72
N ASP A 103 -3.11 6.82 -5.72
CA ASP A 103 -2.16 5.73 -5.86
C ASP A 103 -2.23 4.78 -4.65
N LEU A 104 -2.40 5.31 -3.43
CA LEU A 104 -2.64 4.50 -2.22
C LEU A 104 -3.89 3.62 -2.33
N LEU A 105 -5.00 4.18 -2.81
CA LEU A 105 -6.24 3.42 -3.00
C LEU A 105 -6.11 2.37 -4.10
N ALA A 106 -5.34 2.65 -5.15
CA ALA A 106 -5.00 1.66 -6.17
C ALA A 106 -4.14 0.53 -5.58
N TYR A 107 -3.14 0.86 -4.76
CA TYR A 107 -2.32 -0.11 -4.03
C TYR A 107 -3.14 -1.00 -3.10
N GLN A 108 -4.08 -0.42 -2.34
CA GLN A 108 -5.00 -1.19 -1.50
C GLN A 108 -5.79 -2.22 -2.32
N LYS A 109 -6.40 -1.80 -3.43
CA LYS A 109 -7.14 -2.71 -4.31
C LYS A 109 -6.27 -3.82 -4.90
N GLY A 110 -5.06 -3.47 -5.32
CA GLY A 110 -4.08 -4.45 -5.83
C GLY A 110 -3.72 -5.49 -4.78
N PHE A 111 -3.44 -5.07 -3.56
CA PHE A 111 -3.13 -5.99 -2.46
C PHE A 111 -4.33 -6.87 -2.06
N GLN A 112 -5.55 -6.32 -2.02
CA GLN A 112 -6.77 -7.09 -1.78
C GLN A 112 -7.00 -8.16 -2.87
N ALA A 113 -6.76 -7.81 -4.13
CA ALA A 113 -6.85 -8.75 -5.26
C ALA A 113 -5.80 -9.86 -5.13
N LEU A 114 -4.56 -9.54 -4.77
CA LEU A 114 -3.48 -10.50 -4.54
C LEU A 114 -3.83 -11.47 -3.40
N VAL A 115 -4.33 -10.98 -2.27
CA VAL A 115 -4.77 -11.81 -1.14
C VAL A 115 -5.91 -12.73 -1.55
N SER A 116 -6.94 -12.21 -2.22
CA SER A 116 -8.08 -12.99 -2.72
C SER A 116 -7.64 -14.11 -3.69
N ALA A 117 -6.74 -13.80 -4.63
CA ALA A 117 -6.19 -14.79 -5.54
C ALA A 117 -5.37 -15.86 -4.80
N SER A 118 -4.62 -15.46 -3.77
CA SER A 118 -3.83 -16.38 -2.93
C SER A 118 -4.73 -17.30 -2.10
N GLN A 119 -5.84 -16.79 -1.54
CA GLN A 119 -6.85 -17.60 -0.86
C GLN A 119 -7.47 -18.64 -1.80
N LYS A 120 -7.81 -18.25 -3.03
CA LYS A 120 -8.34 -19.16 -4.04
C LYS A 120 -7.33 -20.24 -4.42
N TYR A 121 -6.07 -19.90 -4.57
CA TYR A 121 -4.98 -20.85 -4.79
C TYR A 121 -4.87 -21.86 -3.63
N GLY A 122 -4.84 -21.36 -2.42
CA GLY A 122 -4.63 -22.08 -1.16
C GLY A 122 -3.49 -21.46 -0.38
N LEU A 123 -3.77 -20.98 0.83
CA LEU A 123 -2.77 -20.38 1.72
C LEU A 123 -1.89 -21.44 2.38
N ASP A 124 -2.39 -22.67 2.44
CA ASP A 124 -1.73 -23.87 2.93
C ASP A 124 -2.19 -25.10 2.14
N LYS A 125 -1.67 -26.27 2.48
CA LYS A 125 -1.98 -27.54 1.79
C LYS A 125 -3.41 -28.04 2.06
N GLU A 126 -4.14 -27.45 2.98
CA GLU A 126 -5.47 -27.85 3.40
C GLU A 126 -6.56 -26.89 2.89
N SER A 127 -6.16 -25.86 2.12
CA SER A 127 -7.08 -24.83 1.64
C SER A 127 -7.02 -24.61 0.13
N GLY A 128 -8.11 -24.05 -0.41
CA GLY A 128 -8.20 -23.63 -1.82
C GLY A 128 -8.08 -24.76 -2.85
N ILE A 129 -7.67 -24.42 -4.05
CA ILE A 129 -7.43 -25.38 -5.14
C ILE A 129 -6.27 -26.32 -4.81
N LEU A 130 -5.28 -25.81 -4.06
CA LEU A 130 -4.09 -26.58 -3.67
C LEU A 130 -4.47 -27.83 -2.84
N ALA A 131 -5.38 -27.71 -1.88
CA ALA A 131 -5.83 -28.84 -1.09
C ALA A 131 -6.43 -29.97 -1.93
N ARG A 132 -7.30 -29.63 -2.89
CA ARG A 132 -7.89 -30.59 -3.81
C ARG A 132 -6.82 -31.26 -4.68
N TYR A 133 -5.92 -30.47 -5.24
CA TYR A 133 -4.82 -30.97 -6.07
C TYR A 133 -3.90 -31.92 -5.29
N GLU A 134 -3.46 -31.55 -4.09
CA GLU A 134 -2.58 -32.37 -3.23
C GLU A 134 -3.23 -33.72 -2.86
N ASN A 135 -4.54 -33.74 -2.57
CA ASN A 135 -5.26 -34.95 -2.29
C ASN A 135 -5.32 -35.89 -3.51
N LEU A 136 -5.64 -35.36 -4.69
CA LEU A 136 -5.67 -36.12 -5.94
C LEU A 136 -4.28 -36.63 -6.34
N LEU A 137 -3.24 -35.82 -6.12
CA LEU A 137 -1.86 -36.23 -6.37
C LEU A 137 -1.43 -37.36 -5.42
N LEU A 138 -1.84 -37.29 -4.15
CA LEU A 138 -1.56 -38.35 -3.18
C LEU A 138 -2.24 -39.68 -3.57
N GLU A 139 -3.51 -39.64 -4.02
CA GLU A 139 -4.23 -40.82 -4.51
C GLU A 139 -3.56 -41.40 -5.76
N ALA A 140 -3.17 -40.56 -6.73
CA ALA A 140 -2.45 -41.02 -7.91
C ALA A 140 -1.11 -41.70 -7.56
N LYS A 141 -0.37 -41.21 -6.57
CA LYS A 141 0.89 -41.81 -6.10
C LYS A 141 0.70 -43.15 -5.42
N LYS A 142 -0.46 -43.44 -4.81
CA LYS A 142 -0.72 -44.76 -4.17
C LYS A 142 -0.82 -45.90 -5.19
N SER A 143 -1.31 -45.65 -6.37
CA SER A 143 -1.53 -46.62 -7.44
C SER A 143 -0.42 -46.65 -8.50
N ALA A 144 0.52 -45.72 -8.44
CA ALA A 144 1.58 -45.56 -9.43
C ALA A 144 2.79 -46.49 -9.16
N ASP A 145 3.41 -46.98 -10.24
CA ASP A 145 4.71 -47.63 -10.18
C ASP A 145 5.86 -46.63 -9.97
N HIS A 146 7.09 -47.10 -9.86
CA HIS A 146 8.25 -46.28 -9.59
C HIS A 146 8.49 -45.21 -10.67
N GLN A 147 8.30 -45.55 -11.94
CA GLN A 147 8.53 -44.62 -13.09
C GLN A 147 7.42 -43.56 -13.14
N GLN A 148 6.18 -43.98 -12.90
CA GLN A 148 5.02 -43.08 -12.82
C GLN A 148 5.13 -42.12 -11.64
N ILE A 149 5.67 -42.53 -10.49
CA ILE A 149 5.95 -41.64 -9.33
C ILE A 149 6.94 -40.54 -9.72
N LEU A 150 8.01 -40.86 -10.46
CA LEU A 150 8.97 -39.86 -10.93
C LEU A 150 8.30 -38.84 -11.88
N SER A 151 7.45 -39.30 -12.81
CA SER A 151 6.67 -38.45 -13.69
C SER A 151 5.71 -37.54 -12.92
N LEU A 152 5.02 -38.06 -11.91
CA LEU A 152 4.13 -37.28 -11.01
C LEU A 152 4.90 -36.20 -10.22
N ILE A 153 6.12 -36.48 -9.75
CA ILE A 153 6.96 -35.49 -9.05
C ILE A 153 7.37 -34.37 -10.00
N GLN A 154 7.79 -34.70 -11.23
CA GLN A 154 8.18 -33.69 -12.22
C GLN A 154 6.99 -32.82 -12.64
N PHE A 155 5.83 -33.46 -12.82
CA PHE A 155 4.58 -32.79 -13.14
C PHE A 155 4.15 -31.83 -12.00
N ASP A 156 4.18 -32.29 -10.74
CA ASP A 156 3.85 -31.50 -9.55
C ASP A 156 4.71 -30.23 -9.46
N ASN A 157 6.02 -30.39 -9.66
CA ASN A 157 6.94 -29.24 -9.63
C ASN A 157 6.60 -28.21 -10.73
N ALA A 158 6.30 -28.64 -11.97
CA ALA A 158 5.92 -27.76 -13.04
C ALA A 158 4.59 -27.04 -12.75
N VAL A 159 3.57 -27.77 -12.27
CA VAL A 159 2.26 -27.20 -11.91
C VAL A 159 2.38 -26.12 -10.83
N LYS A 160 3.19 -26.38 -9.79
CA LYS A 160 3.45 -25.41 -8.72
C LYS A 160 4.22 -24.15 -9.19
N MET A 161 4.96 -24.28 -10.29
CA MET A 161 5.59 -23.14 -10.95
C MET A 161 4.66 -22.43 -11.95
N GLY A 162 3.40 -22.89 -12.09
CA GLY A 162 2.40 -22.32 -12.98
C GLY A 162 2.48 -22.85 -14.42
N GLU A 163 3.17 -23.96 -14.64
CA GLU A 163 3.26 -24.65 -15.93
C GLU A 163 2.32 -25.85 -15.94
N PHE A 164 1.59 -26.03 -17.04
CA PHE A 164 0.71 -27.18 -17.22
C PHE A 164 1.04 -27.88 -18.54
N ASP A 165 1.51 -29.11 -18.43
CA ASP A 165 1.80 -29.99 -19.56
C ASP A 165 1.29 -31.42 -19.26
N SER A 166 0.13 -31.76 -19.83
CA SER A 166 -0.51 -33.06 -19.63
C SER A 166 0.25 -34.22 -20.28
N SER A 167 1.15 -33.95 -21.24
CA SER A 167 1.92 -35.00 -21.92
C SER A 167 2.85 -35.77 -20.98
N LYS A 168 3.25 -35.13 -19.87
CA LYS A 168 4.10 -35.73 -18.83
C LYS A 168 3.43 -36.90 -18.06
N LEU A 169 2.10 -37.03 -18.16
CA LEU A 169 1.31 -38.07 -17.50
C LEU A 169 0.52 -38.93 -18.49
N SER A 170 0.99 -39.06 -19.75
CA SER A 170 0.32 -39.81 -20.82
C SER A 170 0.03 -41.27 -20.44
N ASP A 171 0.88 -41.87 -19.59
CA ASP A 171 0.77 -43.27 -19.19
C ASP A 171 -0.11 -43.48 -17.91
N LEU A 172 -0.70 -42.41 -17.41
CA LEU A 172 -1.56 -42.39 -16.22
C LEU A 172 -2.95 -41.84 -16.58
N TYR A 173 -4.00 -42.61 -16.33
CA TYR A 173 -5.37 -42.11 -16.44
C TYR A 173 -5.80 -41.42 -15.15
N VAL A 174 -5.59 -40.11 -15.08
CA VAL A 174 -5.86 -39.28 -13.88
C VAL A 174 -6.60 -37.96 -14.25
N PRO A 175 -7.79 -38.05 -14.89
CA PRO A 175 -8.47 -36.88 -15.45
C PRO A 175 -8.79 -35.79 -14.43
N GLU A 176 -9.18 -36.16 -13.21
CA GLU A 176 -9.48 -35.21 -12.14
C GLU A 176 -8.22 -34.49 -11.63
N LEU A 177 -7.10 -35.19 -11.55
CA LEU A 177 -5.80 -34.59 -11.21
C LEU A 177 -5.37 -33.58 -12.30
N LEU A 178 -5.51 -33.93 -13.58
CA LEU A 178 -5.18 -33.04 -14.70
C LEU A 178 -6.02 -31.78 -14.68
N GLU A 179 -7.33 -31.89 -14.46
CA GLU A 179 -8.21 -30.71 -14.38
C GLU A 179 -7.86 -29.81 -13.18
N SER A 180 -7.62 -30.42 -12.01
CA SER A 180 -7.22 -29.68 -10.81
C SER A 180 -5.84 -29.02 -10.99
N ALA A 181 -4.90 -29.70 -11.64
CA ALA A 181 -3.57 -29.18 -11.97
C ALA A 181 -3.64 -27.97 -12.92
N LYS A 182 -4.49 -28.05 -13.95
CA LYS A 182 -4.73 -26.94 -14.86
C LYS A 182 -5.26 -25.70 -14.15
N GLN A 183 -6.23 -25.88 -13.25
CA GLN A 183 -6.77 -24.78 -12.44
C GLN A 183 -5.72 -24.20 -11.50
N LEU A 184 -4.89 -25.05 -10.85
CA LEU A 184 -3.84 -24.62 -9.94
C LEU A 184 -2.76 -23.82 -10.69
N ALA A 185 -2.26 -24.34 -11.84
CA ALA A 185 -1.28 -23.64 -12.65
C ALA A 185 -1.81 -22.30 -13.17
N ALA A 186 -3.05 -22.25 -13.65
CA ALA A 186 -3.68 -21.01 -14.09
C ALA A 186 -3.79 -19.99 -12.95
N GLN A 187 -4.20 -20.43 -11.75
CA GLN A 187 -4.29 -19.54 -10.59
C GLN A 187 -2.91 -19.04 -10.14
N LYS A 188 -1.87 -19.88 -10.25
CA LYS A 188 -0.48 -19.49 -10.00
C LYS A 188 0.01 -18.39 -10.97
N GLN A 189 -0.37 -18.48 -12.25
CA GLN A 189 -0.09 -17.42 -13.23
C GLN A 189 -0.77 -16.09 -12.87
N VAL A 190 -2.03 -16.13 -12.39
CA VAL A 190 -2.74 -14.93 -11.93
C VAL A 190 -2.02 -14.27 -10.77
N ILE A 191 -1.59 -15.04 -9.76
CA ILE A 191 -0.83 -14.53 -8.61
C ILE A 191 0.51 -13.95 -9.07
N GLY A 192 1.22 -14.68 -9.93
CA GLY A 192 2.54 -14.35 -10.45
C GLY A 192 3.57 -15.43 -10.18
N VAL A 193 4.21 -15.88 -11.25
CA VAL A 193 5.27 -16.91 -11.22
C VAL A 193 6.67 -16.31 -11.05
N ALA A 194 6.80 -15.00 -11.22
CA ALA A 194 8.04 -14.26 -11.06
C ALA A 194 7.78 -12.93 -10.35
N TYR A 195 8.85 -12.32 -9.86
CA TYR A 195 8.84 -11.10 -9.05
C TYR A 195 8.01 -9.94 -9.65
N ASN A 196 8.03 -9.79 -10.97
CA ASN A 196 7.37 -8.71 -11.72
C ASN A 196 6.20 -9.19 -12.58
N LYS A 197 5.59 -10.34 -12.27
CA LYS A 197 4.48 -10.94 -13.03
C LYS A 197 3.22 -11.05 -12.18
N GLY A 198 2.06 -11.01 -12.86
CA GLY A 198 0.75 -11.16 -12.25
C GLY A 198 0.45 -10.11 -11.17
N LEU A 199 -0.53 -10.41 -10.33
CA LEU A 199 -0.95 -9.52 -9.24
C LEU A 199 0.19 -9.18 -8.26
N LEU A 200 1.17 -10.06 -8.08
CA LEU A 200 2.34 -9.80 -7.27
C LEU A 200 3.18 -8.65 -7.85
N GLY A 201 3.45 -8.70 -9.16
CA GLY A 201 4.19 -7.64 -9.85
C GLY A 201 3.41 -6.33 -9.88
N GLU A 202 2.11 -6.39 -10.15
CA GLU A 202 1.22 -5.22 -10.16
C GLU A 202 1.16 -4.55 -8.78
N THR A 203 0.95 -5.32 -7.72
CA THR A 203 0.90 -4.80 -6.33
C THR A 203 2.20 -4.09 -5.95
N ARG A 204 3.36 -4.66 -6.33
CA ARG A 204 4.66 -4.03 -6.10
C ARG A 204 4.85 -2.75 -6.88
N ALA A 205 4.44 -2.72 -8.15
CA ALA A 205 4.50 -1.50 -8.96
C ALA A 205 3.64 -0.38 -8.35
N LEU A 206 2.44 -0.71 -7.87
CA LEU A 206 1.57 0.22 -7.17
C LEU A 206 2.18 0.71 -5.85
N SER A 207 2.79 -0.17 -5.06
CA SER A 207 3.51 0.20 -3.83
C SER A 207 4.64 1.20 -4.11
N HIS A 208 5.45 0.95 -5.15
CA HIS A 208 6.52 1.88 -5.55
C HIS A 208 5.96 3.22 -6.04
N ALA A 209 4.90 3.21 -6.85
CA ALA A 209 4.27 4.44 -7.31
C ALA A 209 3.77 5.33 -6.16
N VAL A 210 3.17 4.73 -5.12
CA VAL A 210 2.76 5.46 -3.90
C VAL A 210 3.97 6.09 -3.21
N GLU A 211 5.09 5.35 -3.06
CA GLU A 211 6.31 5.86 -2.44
C GLU A 211 6.90 7.04 -3.21
N GLU A 212 7.10 6.89 -4.51
CA GLU A 212 7.63 7.96 -5.36
C GLU A 212 6.78 9.24 -5.32
N GLN A 213 5.45 9.07 -5.39
CA GLN A 213 4.53 10.20 -5.30
C GLN A 213 4.53 10.83 -3.91
N PHE A 214 4.65 10.03 -2.85
CA PHE A 214 4.73 10.52 -1.48
C PHE A 214 6.03 11.26 -1.22
N GLU A 215 7.18 10.75 -1.67
CA GLU A 215 8.49 11.42 -1.57
C GLU A 215 8.50 12.77 -2.30
N ALA A 216 7.96 12.81 -3.52
CA ALA A 216 7.83 14.05 -4.28
C ALA A 216 6.93 15.08 -3.56
N PHE A 217 5.81 14.61 -3.00
CA PHE A 217 4.89 15.43 -2.20
C PHE A 217 5.57 15.95 -0.93
N SER A 218 6.21 15.10 -0.13
CA SER A 218 6.90 15.46 1.10
C SER A 218 7.97 16.52 0.84
N SER A 219 8.81 16.33 -0.19
CA SER A 219 9.82 17.30 -0.59
C SER A 219 9.23 18.65 -0.99
N SER A 220 8.05 18.66 -1.62
CA SER A 220 7.36 19.89 -1.99
C SER A 220 6.83 20.65 -0.77
N ILE A 221 6.37 19.96 0.26
CA ILE A 221 5.92 20.58 1.51
C ILE A 221 7.11 21.16 2.28
N ASP A 222 8.21 20.43 2.42
CA ASP A 222 9.43 20.90 3.08
C ASP A 222 9.99 22.16 2.40
N SER A 223 10.01 22.17 1.06
CA SER A 223 10.44 23.33 0.29
C SER A 223 9.53 24.55 0.51
N ALA A 224 8.22 24.34 0.56
CA ALA A 224 7.25 25.40 0.80
C ALA A 224 7.31 25.94 2.24
N ALA A 225 7.60 25.09 3.23
CA ALA A 225 7.81 25.48 4.62
C ALA A 225 9.08 26.35 4.75
N THR A 226 10.21 25.92 4.15
CA THR A 226 11.51 26.64 4.22
C THR A 226 11.49 27.99 3.50
N GLN A 227 10.65 28.19 2.46
CA GLN A 227 10.56 29.50 1.75
C GLN A 227 9.75 30.56 2.51
N ARG A 228 9.03 30.17 3.54
CA ARG A 228 8.14 31.07 4.32
C ARG A 228 8.72 31.48 5.68
N ASP A 229 9.83 30.87 6.08
CA ASP A 229 10.65 31.29 7.23
C ASP A 229 11.66 32.36 6.82
#